data_ce2b45f59de2eeb24cf42c9ee8994bb7
#
_entry.id   ce2b45f59de2eeb24cf42c9ee8994bb7
#
_cell.length_a   1.000
_cell.length_b   1.000
_cell.length_c   1.000
_cell.angle_alpha   90.00
_cell.angle_beta   90.00
_cell.angle_gamma   90.00
#
_symmetry.space_group_name_H-M   'P 1'
#
loop_
_entity.id
_entity.type
_entity.pdbx_description
1 polymer ?
#
loop_
_entity_poly.entity_id
_entity_poly.type
_entity_poly.pdbx_seq_one_letter_code
_entity_poly.pdbx_strand_id
1 'polypeptide(L)'
;MAAPAVLYCVGATKAGTSWLYRYLHDHPDCAMPAVNENHYWDAFDADNLEKQLVFFRVRLREMRDAKADASDASCGWQVEILDRRIIEMKALVATLEGDRTDDRAFLSRMLDWRTDGRVVGDMTSSYVTLSDDMIARMRDAQPASKFILLIRDPLDGLWSHIRMQARRQQQAHELYEKKSNNILYWMLNRGQETHILERGNYPKIIRKPHRLIPEGRLLIQFTEGLFTPQGLKRVCDFLGIATVKPEVQQPVHEGPEVVMLDKLRARALGLLNEHYEWVARNIGPLPHRWLYNQARA
;
A
#
# COMPACT_ATOMS: atom_id res chain seq x y z
N MET A 1 30.38 -2.87 0.69
CA MET A 1 29.08 -3.52 1.00
C MET A 1 28.27 -3.57 -0.28
N ALA A 2 27.45 -4.61 -0.52
CA ALA A 2 26.56 -4.65 -1.67
C ALA A 2 25.52 -3.50 -1.57
N ALA A 3 25.12 -2.92 -2.71
CA ALA A 3 24.07 -1.90 -2.73
C ALA A 3 22.76 -2.46 -2.12
N PRO A 4 22.00 -1.65 -1.36
CA PRO A 4 20.72 -2.08 -0.80
C PRO A 4 19.77 -2.59 -1.89
N ALA A 5 19.00 -3.62 -1.58
CA ALA A 5 17.94 -4.10 -2.46
C ALA A 5 16.76 -3.11 -2.42
N VAL A 6 16.24 -2.73 -3.58
CA VAL A 6 15.03 -1.90 -3.67
C VAL A 6 13.81 -2.80 -3.59
N LEU A 7 12.95 -2.57 -2.61
CA LEU A 7 11.66 -3.21 -2.44
C LEU A 7 10.54 -2.31 -3.00
N TYR A 8 9.67 -2.90 -3.79
CA TYR A 8 8.39 -2.31 -4.17
C TYR A 8 7.24 -3.17 -3.60
N CYS A 9 6.48 -2.63 -2.64
CA CYS A 9 5.20 -3.24 -2.27
C CYS A 9 4.10 -2.60 -3.10
N VAL A 10 3.69 -3.30 -4.15
CA VAL A 10 2.82 -2.74 -5.20
C VAL A 10 1.32 -2.79 -4.88
N GLY A 11 0.93 -3.35 -3.76
CA GLY A 11 -0.47 -3.47 -3.35
C GLY A 11 -0.74 -4.76 -2.57
N ALA A 12 -1.99 -5.22 -2.50
CA ALA A 12 -3.20 -4.54 -2.95
C ALA A 12 -3.62 -3.44 -1.97
N THR A 13 -4.45 -2.49 -2.45
CA THR A 13 -5.00 -1.46 -1.57
C THR A 13 -5.79 -2.12 -0.44
N LYS A 14 -5.57 -1.69 0.81
CA LYS A 14 -6.19 -2.23 2.03
C LYS A 14 -5.83 -3.68 2.38
N ALA A 15 -4.72 -4.19 1.84
CA ALA A 15 -4.20 -5.53 2.12
C ALA A 15 -3.05 -5.56 3.15
N GLY A 16 -2.92 -4.55 4.02
CA GLY A 16 -1.95 -4.56 5.11
C GLY A 16 -0.59 -3.96 4.77
N THR A 17 -0.46 -3.24 3.67
CA THR A 17 0.79 -2.57 3.25
C THR A 17 1.34 -1.61 4.33
N SER A 18 0.46 -0.88 5.02
CA SER A 18 0.87 0.03 6.11
C SER A 18 1.48 -0.70 7.32
N TRP A 19 0.99 -1.91 7.62
CA TRP A 19 1.56 -2.73 8.68
C TRP A 19 2.95 -3.26 8.26
N LEU A 20 3.07 -3.78 7.04
CA LEU A 20 4.36 -4.25 6.52
C LEU A 20 5.37 -3.09 6.46
N TYR A 21 4.94 -1.90 6.02
CA TYR A 21 5.78 -0.71 6.06
C TYR A 21 6.29 -0.43 7.48
N ARG A 22 5.39 -0.44 8.48
CA ARG A 22 5.79 -0.19 9.86
C ARG A 22 6.80 -1.21 10.36
N TYR A 23 6.56 -2.49 10.08
CA TYR A 23 7.49 -3.55 10.43
C TYR A 23 8.88 -3.34 9.81
N LEU A 24 8.93 -3.04 8.51
CA LEU A 24 10.20 -2.81 7.81
C LEU A 24 10.87 -1.48 8.20
N HIS A 25 10.08 -0.46 8.53
CA HIS A 25 10.61 0.82 9.01
C HIS A 25 11.34 0.69 10.35
N ASP A 26 10.84 -0.17 11.22
CA ASP A 26 11.40 -0.40 12.55
C ASP A 26 12.48 -1.53 12.53
N HIS A 27 12.68 -2.18 11.36
CA HIS A 27 13.61 -3.29 11.21
C HIS A 27 15.05 -2.83 11.03
N PRO A 28 16.06 -3.40 11.78
CA PRO A 28 17.44 -2.95 11.74
C PRO A 28 18.14 -3.13 10.38
N ASP A 29 17.71 -4.12 9.58
CA ASP A 29 18.27 -4.39 8.24
C ASP A 29 17.63 -3.54 7.15
N CYS A 30 16.67 -2.65 7.46
CA CYS A 30 15.92 -1.88 6.49
C CYS A 30 16.11 -0.37 6.69
N ALA A 31 16.03 0.38 5.60
CA ALA A 31 16.06 1.82 5.61
C ALA A 31 14.83 2.36 4.83
N MET A 32 13.66 2.30 5.48
CA MET A 32 12.43 2.78 4.85
C MET A 32 12.31 4.31 4.97
N PRO A 33 11.92 5.00 3.88
CA PRO A 33 11.69 6.45 3.93
C PRO A 33 10.51 6.77 4.86
N ALA A 34 10.50 7.95 5.46
CA ALA A 34 9.39 8.40 6.29
C ALA A 34 8.10 8.64 5.50
N VAL A 35 8.21 8.84 4.17
CA VAL A 35 7.08 8.88 3.25
C VAL A 35 6.78 7.47 2.78
N ASN A 36 5.68 6.89 3.28
CA ASN A 36 5.30 5.51 2.99
C ASN A 36 5.01 5.24 1.50
N GLU A 37 4.18 6.10 0.87
CA GLU A 37 3.79 5.97 -0.53
C GLU A 37 4.43 7.11 -1.33
N ASN A 38 5.39 6.80 -2.21
CA ASN A 38 6.12 7.80 -3.00
C ASN A 38 5.35 8.24 -4.26
N HIS A 39 4.47 7.40 -4.77
CA HIS A 39 3.70 7.69 -5.99
C HIS A 39 4.55 8.09 -7.21
N TYR A 40 5.82 7.65 -7.29
CA TYR A 40 6.71 8.01 -8.38
C TYR A 40 6.27 7.42 -9.71
N TRP A 41 5.94 6.11 -9.71
CA TRP A 41 5.64 5.37 -10.93
C TRP A 41 4.23 5.63 -11.47
N ASP A 42 3.26 5.94 -10.64
CA ASP A 42 1.91 6.31 -11.09
C ASP A 42 1.78 7.81 -11.42
N ALA A 43 2.76 8.63 -11.02
CA ALA A 43 2.85 10.04 -11.38
C ALA A 43 3.40 10.28 -12.81
N PHE A 44 3.68 9.24 -13.61
CA PHE A 44 3.92 9.41 -15.05
C PHE A 44 2.63 9.73 -15.83
N ASP A 45 1.46 9.44 -15.25
CA ASP A 45 0.20 10.03 -15.66
C ASP A 45 0.10 11.48 -15.14
N ALA A 46 -0.21 12.44 -16.03
CA ALA A 46 -0.19 13.87 -15.71
C ALA A 46 -1.24 14.24 -14.64
N ASP A 47 -2.44 13.67 -14.72
CA ASP A 47 -3.52 13.93 -13.76
C ASP A 47 -3.17 13.37 -12.37
N ASN A 48 -2.51 12.21 -12.34
CA ASN A 48 -2.03 11.64 -11.09
C ASN A 48 -0.88 12.47 -10.50
N LEU A 49 0.06 12.94 -11.33
CA LEU A 49 1.14 13.82 -10.89
C LEU A 49 0.59 15.05 -10.18
N GLU A 50 -0.34 15.77 -10.81
CA GLU A 50 -0.93 16.97 -10.23
C GLU A 50 -1.60 16.68 -8.89
N LYS A 51 -2.42 15.61 -8.82
CA LYS A 51 -3.07 15.18 -7.57
C LYS A 51 -2.07 14.86 -6.48
N GLN A 52 -0.97 14.16 -6.80
CA GLN A 52 0.05 13.81 -5.81
C GLN A 52 0.82 15.05 -5.34
N LEU A 53 1.18 15.95 -6.24
CA LEU A 53 1.86 17.21 -5.87
C LEU A 53 0.99 18.08 -4.95
N VAL A 54 -0.31 18.19 -5.25
CA VAL A 54 -1.26 18.89 -4.36
C VAL A 54 -1.30 18.23 -3.00
N PHE A 55 -1.45 16.90 -2.96
CA PHE A 55 -1.49 16.12 -1.71
C PHE A 55 -0.21 16.31 -0.88
N PHE A 56 0.97 16.17 -1.48
CA PHE A 56 2.25 16.32 -0.77
C PHE A 56 2.49 17.75 -0.30
N ARG A 57 2.08 18.76 -1.06
CA ARG A 57 2.19 20.17 -0.63
C ARG A 57 1.28 20.48 0.56
N VAL A 58 0.06 19.91 0.59
CA VAL A 58 -0.83 20.03 1.77
C VAL A 58 -0.19 19.36 2.98
N ARG A 59 0.32 18.14 2.83
CA ARG A 59 1.01 17.41 3.91
C ARG A 59 2.25 18.16 4.41
N LEU A 60 3.02 18.78 3.52
CA LEU A 60 4.15 19.63 3.91
C LEU A 60 3.72 20.83 4.76
N ARG A 61 2.57 21.45 4.47
CA ARG A 61 2.03 22.53 5.28
C ARG A 61 1.64 22.02 6.66
N GLU A 62 0.83 20.96 6.73
CA GLU A 62 0.43 20.33 7.98
C GLU A 62 1.62 19.96 8.88
N MET A 63 2.68 19.37 8.30
CA MET A 63 3.89 19.03 9.06
C MET A 63 4.67 20.27 9.56
N ARG A 64 4.67 21.38 8.81
CA ARG A 64 5.29 22.62 9.27
C ARG A 64 4.51 23.25 10.43
N ASP A 65 3.18 23.25 10.33
CA ASP A 65 2.30 23.74 11.38
C ASP A 65 2.49 22.90 12.67
N ALA A 66 2.44 21.57 12.54
CA ALA A 66 2.71 20.66 13.65
C ALA A 66 4.12 20.80 14.25
N LYS A 67 5.13 21.16 13.42
CA LYS A 67 6.48 21.46 13.91
C LYS A 67 6.52 22.74 14.72
N ALA A 68 5.81 23.79 14.30
CA ALA A 68 5.71 25.02 15.04
C ALA A 68 5.07 24.78 16.42
N ASP A 69 3.93 24.08 16.45
CA ASP A 69 3.25 23.70 17.70
C ASP A 69 4.15 22.88 18.64
N ALA A 70 4.90 21.91 18.10
CA ALA A 70 5.84 21.08 18.86
C ALA A 70 7.03 21.92 19.40
N SER A 71 7.48 22.93 18.66
CA SER A 71 8.53 23.86 19.08
C SER A 71 8.06 24.72 20.24
N ASP A 72 6.85 25.29 20.14
CA ASP A 72 6.23 26.09 21.19
C ASP A 72 5.99 25.28 22.47
N ALA A 73 5.66 24.00 22.32
CA ALA A 73 5.50 23.04 23.43
C ALA A 73 6.84 22.49 23.97
N SER A 74 8.00 22.95 23.45
CA SER A 74 9.34 22.48 23.82
C SER A 74 9.55 20.96 23.66
N CYS A 75 8.83 20.33 22.72
CA CYS A 75 8.92 18.89 22.41
C CYS A 75 10.02 18.58 21.37
N GLY A 76 11.30 18.73 21.75
CA GLY A 76 12.46 18.64 20.84
C GLY A 76 12.50 17.37 19.99
N TRP A 77 12.14 16.20 20.53
CA TRP A 77 12.11 14.94 19.76
C TRP A 77 11.05 14.94 18.64
N GLN A 78 9.89 15.60 18.85
CA GLN A 78 8.87 15.73 17.81
C GLN A 78 9.33 16.68 16.70
N VAL A 79 10.01 17.77 17.06
CA VAL A 79 10.61 18.71 16.12
C VAL A 79 11.60 17.98 15.22
N GLU A 80 12.49 17.17 15.76
CA GLU A 80 13.49 16.41 15.00
C GLU A 80 12.85 15.42 14.01
N ILE A 81 11.84 14.65 14.45
CA ILE A 81 11.09 13.74 13.58
C ILE A 81 10.40 14.49 12.45
N LEU A 82 9.75 15.62 12.75
CA LEU A 82 9.05 16.42 11.76
C LEU A 82 10.01 17.07 10.77
N ASP A 83 11.17 17.56 11.22
CA ASP A 83 12.21 18.08 10.34
C ASP A 83 12.67 17.06 9.32
N ARG A 84 12.97 15.87 9.77
CA ARG A 84 13.36 14.76 8.90
C ARG A 84 12.29 14.47 7.86
N ARG A 85 11.02 14.34 8.28
CA ARG A 85 9.90 14.09 7.38
C ARG A 85 9.68 15.22 6.37
N ILE A 86 9.86 16.47 6.78
CA ILE A 86 9.76 17.64 5.91
C ILE A 86 10.86 17.62 4.85
N ILE A 87 12.10 17.31 5.24
CA ILE A 87 13.23 17.20 4.29
C ILE A 87 12.96 16.12 3.26
N GLU A 88 12.53 14.95 3.68
CA GLU A 88 12.18 13.81 2.80
C GLU A 88 11.06 14.17 1.83
N MET A 89 9.98 14.75 2.34
CA MET A 89 8.84 15.14 1.52
C MET A 89 9.21 16.22 0.49
N LYS A 90 10.05 17.19 0.86
CA LYS A 90 10.56 18.20 -0.09
C LYS A 90 11.40 17.55 -1.19
N ALA A 91 12.27 16.62 -0.83
CA ALA A 91 13.09 15.88 -1.79
C ALA A 91 12.23 15.05 -2.75
N LEU A 92 11.15 14.40 -2.23
CA LEU A 92 10.20 13.68 -3.07
C LEU A 92 9.47 14.62 -4.05
N VAL A 93 8.96 15.76 -3.58
CA VAL A 93 8.30 16.75 -4.44
C VAL A 93 9.25 17.24 -5.53
N ALA A 94 10.49 17.57 -5.18
CA ALA A 94 11.49 18.00 -6.16
C ALA A 94 11.80 16.89 -7.20
N THR A 95 11.81 15.61 -6.78
CA THR A 95 11.99 14.47 -7.68
C THR A 95 10.82 14.33 -8.65
N LEU A 96 9.59 14.54 -8.17
CA LEU A 96 8.38 14.45 -9.00
C LEU A 96 8.25 15.60 -10.00
N GLU A 97 8.71 16.80 -9.64
CA GLU A 97 8.70 18.01 -10.48
C GLU A 97 9.90 18.06 -11.44
N GLY A 98 10.95 17.30 -11.15
CA GLY A 98 12.18 17.27 -11.94
C GLY A 98 12.10 16.48 -13.24
N ASP A 99 13.25 16.35 -13.91
CA ASP A 99 13.39 15.47 -15.08
C ASP A 99 13.27 13.99 -14.66
N ARG A 100 12.35 13.29 -15.28
CA ARG A 100 12.07 11.86 -15.08
C ARG A 100 12.27 11.04 -16.36
N THR A 101 13.10 11.51 -17.27
CA THR A 101 13.47 10.77 -18.49
C THR A 101 14.27 9.51 -18.17
N ASP A 102 15.12 9.59 -17.15
CA ASP A 102 15.71 8.44 -16.48
C ASP A 102 15.31 8.42 -14.99
N ASP A 103 15.32 7.26 -14.38
CA ASP A 103 14.83 7.10 -13.00
C ASP A 103 15.92 7.31 -11.94
N ARG A 104 17.09 7.87 -12.33
CA ARG A 104 18.29 7.97 -11.48
C ARG A 104 18.05 8.86 -10.26
N ALA A 105 17.40 10.01 -10.43
CA ALA A 105 17.13 10.91 -9.30
C ALA A 105 16.25 10.24 -8.24
N PHE A 106 15.24 9.48 -8.66
CA PHE A 106 14.38 8.72 -7.75
C PHE A 106 15.15 7.58 -7.06
N LEU A 107 15.90 6.79 -7.83
CA LEU A 107 16.68 5.67 -7.27
C LEU A 107 17.78 6.14 -6.36
N SER A 108 18.53 7.21 -6.72
CA SER A 108 19.54 7.82 -5.88
C SER A 108 18.94 8.28 -4.55
N ARG A 109 17.82 9.03 -4.60
CA ARG A 109 17.11 9.45 -3.39
C ARG A 109 16.72 8.27 -2.49
N MET A 110 16.33 7.13 -3.06
CA MET A 110 15.97 5.94 -2.28
C MET A 110 17.21 5.23 -1.71
N LEU A 111 18.30 5.17 -2.47
CA LEU A 111 19.52 4.44 -2.10
C LEU A 111 20.43 5.26 -1.17
N ASP A 112 20.50 6.59 -1.35
CA ASP A 112 21.35 7.48 -0.56
C ASP A 112 20.82 7.73 0.84
N TRP A 113 19.57 7.39 1.08
CA TRP A 113 18.88 7.70 2.32
C TRP A 113 19.48 7.04 3.55
N ARG A 114 20.00 5.80 3.41
CA ARG A 114 20.80 5.10 4.40
C ARG A 114 21.73 4.10 3.72
N THR A 115 23.01 4.21 4.05
CA THR A 115 24.05 3.29 3.55
C THR A 115 24.17 2.01 4.36
N ASP A 116 23.52 1.93 5.52
CA ASP A 116 23.59 0.83 6.48
C ASP A 116 22.46 -0.21 6.35
N GLY A 117 21.37 0.14 5.65
CA GLY A 117 20.24 -0.77 5.43
C GLY A 117 20.45 -1.71 4.24
N ARG A 118 20.06 -2.99 4.40
CA ARG A 118 20.08 -3.98 3.30
C ARG A 118 18.93 -3.83 2.33
N VAL A 119 17.82 -3.25 2.79
CA VAL A 119 16.59 -3.04 2.01
C VAL A 119 16.13 -1.60 2.16
N VAL A 120 15.87 -0.95 1.04
CA VAL A 120 15.14 0.32 0.96
C VAL A 120 13.83 0.06 0.20
N GLY A 121 12.77 0.84 0.42
CA GLY A 121 11.52 0.47 -0.23
C GLY A 121 10.54 1.60 -0.47
N ASP A 122 9.65 1.37 -1.42
CA ASP A 122 8.47 2.16 -1.74
C ASP A 122 7.22 1.27 -1.63
N MET A 123 6.29 1.66 -0.76
CA MET A 123 5.13 0.84 -0.40
C MET A 123 3.83 1.40 -1.00
N THR A 124 3.89 1.87 -2.23
CA THR A 124 2.77 2.53 -2.92
C THR A 124 1.74 1.52 -3.44
N SER A 125 0.64 1.40 -2.75
CA SER A 125 -0.40 0.39 -3.02
C SER A 125 -1.17 0.58 -4.33
N SER A 126 -1.10 1.76 -4.96
CA SER A 126 -1.70 2.04 -6.27
C SER A 126 -0.91 1.46 -7.45
N TYR A 127 0.34 1.08 -7.27
CA TYR A 127 1.17 0.50 -8.33
C TYR A 127 0.59 -0.78 -8.93
N VAL A 128 -0.29 -1.45 -8.23
CA VAL A 128 -1.04 -2.61 -8.72
C VAL A 128 -1.83 -2.32 -10.01
N THR A 129 -2.19 -1.05 -10.25
CA THR A 129 -2.95 -0.61 -11.43
C THR A 129 -2.08 -0.07 -12.57
N LEU A 130 -0.77 0.03 -12.39
CA LEU A 130 0.16 0.51 -13.43
C LEU A 130 0.02 -0.27 -14.74
N SER A 131 0.34 0.37 -15.87
CA SER A 131 0.42 -0.28 -17.17
C SER A 131 1.52 -1.35 -17.21
N ASP A 132 1.48 -2.22 -18.20
CA ASP A 132 2.51 -3.24 -18.40
C ASP A 132 3.88 -2.60 -18.63
N ASP A 133 3.94 -1.54 -19.46
CA ASP A 133 5.16 -0.81 -19.76
C ASP A 133 5.76 -0.15 -18.52
N MET A 134 4.90 0.40 -17.63
CA MET A 134 5.36 1.03 -16.40
C MET A 134 5.90 0.00 -15.41
N ILE A 135 5.26 -1.17 -15.29
CA ILE A 135 5.79 -2.27 -14.46
C ILE A 135 7.13 -2.78 -15.02
N ALA A 136 7.24 -2.89 -16.36
CA ALA A 136 8.50 -3.28 -16.98
C ALA A 136 9.60 -2.24 -16.71
N ARG A 137 9.32 -0.95 -16.89
CA ARG A 137 10.24 0.14 -16.57
C ARG A 137 10.69 0.09 -15.10
N MET A 138 9.75 -0.06 -14.18
CA MET A 138 10.03 -0.16 -12.74
C MET A 138 10.90 -1.38 -12.40
N ARG A 139 10.68 -2.53 -13.06
CA ARG A 139 11.49 -3.74 -12.93
C ARG A 139 12.92 -3.54 -13.44
N ASP A 140 13.06 -2.84 -14.55
CA ASP A 140 14.32 -2.71 -15.29
C ASP A 140 15.18 -1.56 -14.76
N ALA A 141 14.56 -0.55 -14.12
CA ALA A 141 15.25 0.58 -13.50
C ALA A 141 16.25 0.12 -12.41
N GLN A 142 15.94 -0.97 -11.69
CA GLN A 142 16.84 -1.57 -10.71
C GLN A 142 16.77 -3.11 -10.81
N PRO A 143 17.73 -3.77 -11.46
CA PRO A 143 17.70 -5.23 -11.69
C PRO A 143 17.63 -6.09 -10.44
N ALA A 144 18.12 -5.60 -9.29
CA ALA A 144 18.05 -6.29 -8.00
C ALA A 144 16.76 -6.00 -7.22
N SER A 145 15.80 -5.23 -7.78
CA SER A 145 14.56 -4.91 -7.08
C SER A 145 13.71 -6.14 -6.81
N LYS A 146 13.03 -6.12 -5.66
CA LYS A 146 12.08 -7.14 -5.22
C LYS A 146 10.69 -6.55 -5.12
N PHE A 147 9.69 -7.36 -5.41
CA PHE A 147 8.29 -6.94 -5.46
C PHE A 147 7.47 -7.77 -4.48
N ILE A 148 6.65 -7.11 -3.69
CA ILE A 148 5.67 -7.77 -2.82
C ILE A 148 4.27 -7.32 -3.24
N LEU A 149 3.38 -8.29 -3.41
CA LEU A 149 1.96 -8.08 -3.56
C LEU A 149 1.24 -8.77 -2.41
N LEU A 150 0.69 -7.98 -1.51
CA LEU A 150 -0.18 -8.46 -0.45
C LEU A 150 -1.60 -8.62 -0.98
N ILE A 151 -2.24 -9.74 -0.66
CA ILE A 151 -3.64 -9.98 -0.98
C ILE A 151 -4.41 -10.32 0.30
N ARG A 152 -5.58 -9.77 0.43
CA ARG A 152 -6.48 -9.92 1.59
C ARG A 152 -7.80 -10.50 1.13
N ASP A 153 -8.56 -11.11 2.04
CA ASP A 153 -9.94 -11.52 1.74
C ASP A 153 -10.65 -10.46 0.89
N PRO A 154 -11.18 -10.82 -0.30
CA PRO A 154 -11.75 -9.86 -1.24
C PRO A 154 -12.87 -9.00 -0.65
N LEU A 155 -13.75 -9.59 0.16
CA LEU A 155 -14.85 -8.86 0.80
C LEU A 155 -14.35 -7.93 1.89
N ASP A 156 -13.44 -8.41 2.74
CA ASP A 156 -12.86 -7.58 3.82
C ASP A 156 -12.01 -6.43 3.24
N GLY A 157 -11.28 -6.68 2.15
CA GLY A 157 -10.54 -5.68 1.40
C GLY A 157 -11.45 -4.61 0.78
N LEU A 158 -12.49 -5.06 0.07
CA LEU A 158 -13.51 -4.20 -0.51
C LEU A 158 -14.17 -3.31 0.56
N TRP A 159 -14.64 -3.90 1.64
CA TRP A 159 -15.30 -3.17 2.72
C TRP A 159 -14.36 -2.16 3.39
N SER A 160 -13.11 -2.55 3.61
CA SER A 160 -12.09 -1.64 4.14
C SER A 160 -11.82 -0.45 3.22
N HIS A 161 -11.83 -0.65 1.89
CA HIS A 161 -11.64 0.41 0.91
C HIS A 161 -12.85 1.36 0.86
N ILE A 162 -14.07 0.81 0.86
CA ILE A 162 -15.32 1.59 0.94
C ILE A 162 -15.36 2.45 2.19
N ARG A 163 -15.02 1.90 3.34
CA ARG A 163 -14.95 2.65 4.61
C ARG A 163 -13.92 3.79 4.54
N MET A 164 -12.77 3.54 3.93
CA MET A 164 -11.78 4.60 3.71
C MET A 164 -12.33 5.71 2.82
N GLN A 165 -13.04 5.37 1.75
CA GLN A 165 -13.66 6.34 0.85
C GLN A 165 -14.80 7.10 1.54
N ALA A 166 -15.63 6.41 2.33
CA ALA A 166 -16.66 7.03 3.15
C ALA A 166 -16.08 8.09 4.09
N ARG A 167 -14.98 7.78 4.77
CA ARG A 167 -14.30 8.73 5.65
C ARG A 167 -13.77 9.96 4.92
N ARG A 168 -13.30 9.81 3.69
CA ARG A 168 -12.82 10.94 2.86
C ARG A 168 -13.94 11.84 2.36
N GLN A 169 -15.14 11.27 2.12
CA GLN A 169 -16.29 11.97 1.55
C GLN A 169 -17.35 12.36 2.59
N GLN A 170 -17.20 11.91 3.85
CA GLN A 170 -18.18 12.14 4.90
C GLN A 170 -18.25 13.62 5.26
N GLN A 171 -19.47 14.16 5.28
CA GLN A 171 -19.77 15.48 5.84
C GLN A 171 -20.06 15.38 7.35
N ALA A 172 -19.95 16.50 8.06
CA ALA A 172 -20.06 16.53 9.53
C ALA A 172 -21.39 15.97 10.07
N HIS A 173 -22.49 16.07 9.29
CA HIS A 173 -23.82 15.61 9.67
C HIS A 173 -24.16 14.19 9.20
N GLU A 174 -23.26 13.54 8.43
CA GLU A 174 -23.50 12.20 7.89
C GLU A 174 -23.04 11.12 8.89
N LEU A 175 -23.87 10.08 9.06
CA LEU A 175 -23.47 8.88 9.81
C LEU A 175 -22.52 8.05 8.94
N TYR A 176 -21.36 7.73 9.50
CA TYR A 176 -20.28 6.99 8.83
C TYR A 176 -20.73 5.64 8.29
N GLU A 177 -21.51 4.89 9.07
CA GLU A 177 -22.07 3.60 8.65
C GLU A 177 -23.02 3.75 7.46
N LYS A 178 -23.92 4.74 7.51
CA LYS A 178 -24.83 5.03 6.41
C LYS A 178 -24.07 5.43 5.15
N LYS A 179 -23.06 6.29 5.27
CA LYS A 179 -22.21 6.69 4.14
C LYS A 179 -21.52 5.50 3.51
N SER A 180 -20.93 4.61 4.34
CA SER A 180 -20.24 3.40 3.86
C SER A 180 -21.18 2.48 3.08
N ASN A 181 -22.36 2.19 3.62
CA ASN A 181 -23.36 1.36 2.94
C ASN A 181 -23.90 2.02 1.66
N ASN A 182 -24.06 3.34 1.63
CA ASN A 182 -24.48 4.07 0.43
C ASN A 182 -23.43 3.97 -0.68
N ILE A 183 -22.14 4.11 -0.38
CA ILE A 183 -21.06 3.95 -1.36
C ILE A 183 -21.09 2.53 -1.94
N LEU A 184 -21.22 1.50 -1.11
CA LEU A 184 -21.34 0.13 -1.58
C LEU A 184 -22.59 -0.06 -2.46
N TYR A 185 -23.72 0.51 -2.06
CA TYR A 185 -24.96 0.46 -2.84
C TYR A 185 -24.79 1.11 -4.23
N TRP A 186 -24.20 2.30 -4.31
CA TRP A 186 -23.98 3.01 -5.57
C TRP A 186 -22.95 2.30 -6.45
N MET A 187 -21.93 1.73 -5.86
CA MET A 187 -20.95 0.91 -6.59
C MET A 187 -21.65 -0.30 -7.25
N LEU A 188 -22.47 -1.05 -6.49
CA LEU A 188 -23.13 -2.26 -6.97
C LEU A 188 -24.29 -2.00 -7.95
N ASN A 189 -24.94 -0.82 -7.90
CA ASN A 189 -26.14 -0.54 -8.67
C ASN A 189 -25.96 0.52 -9.74
N ARG A 190 -24.96 1.39 -9.63
CA ARG A 190 -24.77 2.55 -10.51
C ARG A 190 -23.37 2.64 -11.12
N GLY A 191 -22.49 1.67 -10.85
CA GLY A 191 -21.12 1.68 -11.35
C GLY A 191 -20.30 2.88 -10.88
N GLN A 192 -20.60 3.42 -9.69
CA GLN A 192 -19.79 4.48 -9.09
C GLN A 192 -18.60 3.87 -8.35
N GLU A 193 -17.56 4.68 -8.10
CA GLU A 193 -16.35 4.25 -7.36
C GLU A 193 -15.67 2.99 -7.94
N THR A 194 -15.68 2.85 -9.27
CA THR A 194 -15.14 1.70 -10.00
C THR A 194 -13.67 1.44 -9.69
N HIS A 195 -12.92 2.49 -9.34
CA HIS A 195 -11.51 2.38 -8.93
C HIS A 195 -11.31 1.46 -7.71
N ILE A 196 -12.32 1.30 -6.86
CA ILE A 196 -12.28 0.38 -5.71
C ILE A 196 -12.23 -1.08 -6.21
N LEU A 197 -13.09 -1.40 -7.18
CA LEU A 197 -13.12 -2.73 -7.80
C LEU A 197 -11.85 -3.02 -8.61
N GLU A 198 -11.35 -2.04 -9.34
CA GLU A 198 -10.14 -2.19 -10.16
C GLU A 198 -8.92 -2.55 -9.30
N ARG A 199 -8.75 -1.86 -8.17
CA ARG A 199 -7.65 -2.10 -7.22
C ARG A 199 -7.78 -3.41 -6.43
N GLY A 200 -8.96 -4.01 -6.41
CA GLY A 200 -9.27 -5.30 -5.80
C GLY A 200 -9.47 -6.45 -6.80
N ASN A 201 -9.28 -6.22 -8.10
CA ASN A 201 -9.46 -7.25 -9.13
C ASN A 201 -8.29 -8.23 -9.14
N TYR A 202 -8.32 -9.22 -8.26
CA TYR A 202 -7.21 -10.17 -8.08
C TYR A 202 -6.80 -10.90 -9.36
N PRO A 203 -7.70 -11.42 -10.20
CA PRO A 203 -7.29 -11.99 -11.48
C PRO A 203 -6.39 -11.05 -12.29
N LYS A 204 -6.75 -9.76 -12.37
CA LYS A 204 -6.01 -8.76 -13.16
C LYS A 204 -4.71 -8.35 -12.47
N ILE A 205 -4.78 -8.00 -11.18
CA ILE A 205 -3.64 -7.41 -10.45
C ILE A 205 -2.56 -8.44 -10.07
N ILE A 206 -2.88 -9.73 -10.10
CA ILE A 206 -1.91 -10.81 -9.86
C ILE A 206 -1.30 -11.30 -11.18
N ARG A 207 -2.11 -11.53 -12.23
CA ARG A 207 -1.59 -12.02 -13.52
C ARG A 207 -0.54 -11.10 -14.11
N LYS A 208 -0.74 -9.79 -14.01
CA LYS A 208 0.14 -8.79 -14.59
C LYS A 208 1.56 -8.85 -14.01
N PRO A 209 1.78 -8.64 -12.69
CA PRO A 209 3.11 -8.74 -12.12
C PRO A 209 3.70 -10.14 -12.27
N HIS A 210 2.89 -11.21 -12.16
CA HIS A 210 3.36 -12.58 -12.35
C HIS A 210 3.94 -12.84 -13.75
N ARG A 211 3.40 -12.19 -14.78
CA ARG A 211 3.90 -12.28 -16.14
C ARG A 211 5.13 -11.42 -16.40
N LEU A 212 5.23 -10.26 -15.76
CA LEU A 212 6.22 -9.23 -16.08
C LEU A 212 7.45 -9.25 -15.17
N ILE A 213 7.30 -9.78 -13.95
CA ILE A 213 8.37 -9.81 -12.96
C ILE A 213 8.96 -11.23 -12.91
N PRO A 214 10.28 -11.39 -13.03
CA PRO A 214 10.93 -12.71 -13.00
C PRO A 214 10.62 -13.48 -11.70
N GLU A 215 10.56 -14.79 -11.80
CA GLU A 215 10.49 -15.69 -10.66
C GLU A 215 11.63 -15.40 -9.67
N GLY A 216 11.34 -15.45 -8.37
CA GLY A 216 12.29 -15.09 -7.32
C GLY A 216 12.37 -13.58 -7.01
N ARG A 217 11.82 -12.71 -7.86
CA ARG A 217 11.71 -11.26 -7.60
C ARG A 217 10.31 -10.80 -7.18
N LEU A 218 9.30 -11.66 -7.25
CA LEU A 218 7.93 -11.39 -6.84
C LEU A 218 7.50 -12.32 -5.72
N LEU A 219 7.02 -11.76 -4.61
CA LEU A 219 6.36 -12.47 -3.54
C LEU A 219 4.87 -12.08 -3.51
N ILE A 220 3.98 -13.06 -3.65
CA ILE A 220 2.56 -12.89 -3.37
C ILE A 220 2.29 -13.48 -1.99
N GLN A 221 1.73 -12.66 -1.08
CA GLN A 221 1.52 -13.05 0.32
C GLN A 221 0.10 -12.73 0.77
N PHE A 222 -0.57 -13.71 1.37
CA PHE A 222 -1.84 -13.47 2.06
C PHE A 222 -1.63 -12.61 3.30
N THR A 223 -2.42 -11.55 3.43
CA THR A 223 -2.38 -10.64 4.60
C THR A 223 -2.62 -11.40 5.90
N GLU A 224 -3.54 -12.37 5.88
CA GLU A 224 -3.87 -13.19 7.05
C GLU A 224 -2.67 -14.02 7.52
N GLY A 225 -1.81 -14.43 6.59
CA GLY A 225 -0.56 -15.10 6.91
C GLY A 225 0.53 -14.16 7.41
N LEU A 226 0.48 -12.88 7.04
CA LEU A 226 1.51 -11.89 7.39
C LEU A 226 1.67 -11.72 8.91
N PHE A 227 0.58 -11.87 9.66
CA PHE A 227 0.57 -11.76 11.13
C PHE A 227 0.97 -13.07 11.84
N THR A 228 1.37 -14.10 11.10
CA THR A 228 1.90 -15.34 11.67
C THR A 228 3.43 -15.36 11.63
N PRO A 229 4.10 -16.05 12.57
CA PRO A 229 5.56 -16.18 12.53
C PRO A 229 6.08 -16.75 11.21
N GLN A 230 5.38 -17.72 10.62
CA GLN A 230 5.76 -18.37 9.37
C GLN A 230 5.62 -17.43 8.17
N GLY A 231 4.51 -16.68 8.09
CA GLY A 231 4.31 -15.75 7.00
C GLY A 231 5.23 -14.54 7.07
N LEU A 232 5.51 -14.06 8.27
CA LEU A 232 6.51 -13.01 8.48
C LEU A 232 7.92 -13.50 8.10
N LYS A 233 8.28 -14.72 8.53
CA LYS A 233 9.55 -15.34 8.14
C LYS A 233 9.69 -15.44 6.62
N ARG A 234 8.63 -15.84 5.91
CA ARG A 234 8.62 -15.91 4.44
C ARG A 234 8.94 -14.56 3.78
N VAL A 235 8.40 -13.46 4.32
CA VAL A 235 8.73 -12.10 3.84
C VAL A 235 10.19 -11.76 4.11
N CYS A 236 10.68 -12.04 5.32
CA CYS A 236 12.06 -11.75 5.69
C CYS A 236 13.06 -12.58 4.86
N ASP A 237 12.82 -13.87 4.69
CA ASP A 237 13.63 -14.77 3.86
C ASP A 237 13.65 -14.26 2.39
N PHE A 238 12.50 -13.87 1.86
CA PHE A 238 12.40 -13.28 0.52
C PHE A 238 13.23 -12.01 0.39
N LEU A 239 13.22 -11.14 1.39
CA LEU A 239 14.02 -9.91 1.39
C LEU A 239 15.51 -10.16 1.69
N GLY A 240 15.87 -11.29 2.31
CA GLY A 240 17.23 -11.60 2.73
C GLY A 240 17.62 -10.87 4.03
N ILE A 241 16.65 -10.63 4.90
CA ILE A 241 16.82 -9.98 6.21
C ILE A 241 16.51 -10.94 7.35
N ALA A 242 16.95 -10.62 8.57
CA ALA A 242 16.63 -11.40 9.76
C ALA A 242 15.13 -11.32 10.08
N THR A 243 14.57 -12.36 10.71
CA THR A 243 13.19 -12.28 11.22
C THR A 243 13.20 -11.72 12.63
N VAL A 244 12.69 -10.51 12.80
CA VAL A 244 12.58 -9.82 14.09
C VAL A 244 11.13 -9.86 14.56
N LYS A 245 10.90 -9.98 15.87
CA LYS A 245 9.55 -9.91 16.43
C LYS A 245 8.97 -8.51 16.21
N PRO A 246 7.76 -8.38 15.63
CA PRO A 246 7.14 -7.08 15.43
C PRO A 246 6.74 -6.46 16.78
N GLU A 247 7.00 -5.17 16.95
CA GLU A 247 6.52 -4.41 18.12
C GLU A 247 5.01 -4.27 18.13
N VAL A 248 4.41 -4.09 16.94
CA VAL A 248 2.96 -3.94 16.76
C VAL A 248 2.39 -5.22 16.18
N GLN A 249 1.61 -5.95 16.99
CA GLN A 249 0.96 -7.21 16.58
C GLN A 249 -0.39 -7.01 15.89
N GLN A 250 -0.94 -5.80 15.90
CA GLN A 250 -2.28 -5.51 15.38
C GLN A 250 -2.22 -4.66 14.10
N PRO A 251 -3.24 -4.76 13.22
CA PRO A 251 -3.33 -3.93 12.02
C PRO A 251 -3.27 -2.44 12.35
N VAL A 252 -2.46 -1.71 11.59
CA VAL A 252 -2.39 -0.24 11.66
C VAL A 252 -3.59 0.33 10.89
N HIS A 253 -4.35 1.24 11.48
CA HIS A 253 -5.52 1.89 10.85
C HIS A 253 -6.79 1.04 10.73
N GLU A 254 -7.19 0.32 11.75
CA GLU A 254 -8.58 -0.11 11.88
C GLU A 254 -9.45 1.12 12.16
N GLY A 255 -10.25 1.51 11.17
CA GLY A 255 -11.29 2.54 11.38
C GLY A 255 -12.41 1.99 12.28
N PRO A 256 -13.36 2.84 12.74
CA PRO A 256 -14.50 2.38 13.51
C PRO A 256 -15.19 1.19 12.84
N GLU A 257 -15.57 0.19 13.64
CA GLU A 257 -16.39 -0.91 13.13
C GLU A 257 -17.75 -0.35 12.72
N VAL A 258 -18.13 -0.67 11.50
CA VAL A 258 -19.46 -0.39 10.96
C VAL A 258 -19.98 -1.62 10.25
N VAL A 259 -21.27 -1.85 10.37
CA VAL A 259 -21.92 -3.04 9.84
C VAL A 259 -22.23 -2.88 8.36
N MET A 260 -21.82 -3.85 7.56
CA MET A 260 -22.27 -3.98 6.17
C MET A 260 -23.66 -4.62 6.15
N LEU A 261 -24.62 -3.98 5.49
CA LEU A 261 -25.98 -4.52 5.36
C LEU A 261 -25.97 -5.89 4.65
N ASP A 262 -26.67 -6.87 5.20
CA ASP A 262 -26.66 -8.26 4.70
C ASP A 262 -26.99 -8.39 3.21
N LYS A 263 -27.98 -7.63 2.72
CA LYS A 263 -28.34 -7.61 1.30
C LYS A 263 -27.22 -7.10 0.40
N LEU A 264 -26.45 -6.11 0.86
CA LEU A 264 -25.30 -5.59 0.12
C LEU A 264 -24.13 -6.55 0.22
N ARG A 265 -23.96 -7.19 1.39
CA ARG A 265 -22.94 -8.22 1.60
C ARG A 265 -23.12 -9.40 0.65
N ALA A 266 -24.32 -9.97 0.56
CA ALA A 266 -24.59 -11.08 -0.33
C ALA A 266 -24.31 -10.73 -1.80
N ARG A 267 -24.73 -9.52 -2.24
CA ARG A 267 -24.45 -9.07 -3.59
C ARG A 267 -22.97 -8.84 -3.87
N ALA A 268 -22.24 -8.27 -2.89
CA ALA A 268 -20.79 -8.09 -2.99
C ALA A 268 -20.07 -9.42 -3.07
N LEU A 269 -20.47 -10.41 -2.27
CA LEU A 269 -19.92 -11.76 -2.34
C LEU A 269 -20.17 -12.42 -3.70
N GLY A 270 -21.39 -12.31 -4.26
CA GLY A 270 -21.67 -12.81 -5.61
C GLY A 270 -20.78 -12.18 -6.67
N LEU A 271 -20.53 -10.86 -6.59
CA LEU A 271 -19.60 -10.15 -7.49
C LEU A 271 -18.15 -10.64 -7.33
N LEU A 272 -17.75 -10.97 -6.11
CA LEU A 272 -16.36 -11.34 -5.77
C LEU A 272 -16.08 -12.83 -5.88
N ASN A 273 -17.09 -13.67 -6.15
CA ASN A 273 -16.91 -15.15 -6.17
C ASN A 273 -15.81 -15.59 -7.13
N GLU A 274 -15.74 -14.98 -8.33
CA GLU A 274 -14.67 -15.26 -9.30
C GLU A 274 -13.27 -15.01 -8.70
N HIS A 275 -13.11 -14.02 -7.82
CA HIS A 275 -11.82 -13.72 -7.21
C HIS A 275 -11.38 -14.83 -6.25
N TYR A 276 -12.30 -15.35 -5.43
CA TYR A 276 -12.02 -16.48 -4.53
C TYR A 276 -11.61 -17.73 -5.32
N GLU A 277 -12.41 -18.09 -6.31
CA GLU A 277 -12.13 -19.25 -7.15
C GLU A 277 -10.82 -19.13 -7.91
N TRP A 278 -10.56 -17.93 -8.46
CA TRP A 278 -9.35 -17.70 -9.23
C TRP A 278 -8.10 -17.80 -8.35
N VAL A 279 -8.12 -17.18 -7.16
CA VAL A 279 -7.00 -17.24 -6.21
C VAL A 279 -6.77 -18.64 -5.73
N ALA A 280 -7.83 -19.40 -5.40
CA ALA A 280 -7.71 -20.81 -5.00
C ALA A 280 -7.03 -21.67 -6.07
N ARG A 281 -7.35 -21.43 -7.35
CA ARG A 281 -6.80 -22.22 -8.48
C ARG A 281 -5.37 -21.82 -8.85
N ASN A 282 -4.98 -20.57 -8.70
CA ASN A 282 -3.75 -20.03 -9.29
C ASN A 282 -2.67 -19.67 -8.26
N ILE A 283 -3.05 -19.42 -6.99
CA ILE A 283 -2.11 -18.99 -5.94
C ILE A 283 -1.92 -20.08 -4.89
N GLY A 284 -3.01 -20.73 -4.48
CA GLY A 284 -2.96 -21.81 -3.51
C GLY A 284 -4.16 -21.84 -2.57
N PRO A 285 -4.12 -22.67 -1.52
CA PRO A 285 -5.24 -22.85 -0.60
C PRO A 285 -5.61 -21.52 0.07
N LEU A 286 -6.91 -21.25 0.09
CA LEU A 286 -7.44 -20.01 0.69
C LEU A 286 -7.30 -20.06 2.22
N PRO A 287 -6.94 -18.94 2.86
CA PRO A 287 -6.98 -18.81 4.31
C PRO A 287 -8.39 -19.04 4.87
N HIS A 288 -8.50 -19.49 6.13
CA HIS A 288 -9.78 -19.79 6.78
C HIS A 288 -10.81 -18.65 6.68
N ARG A 289 -10.36 -17.40 6.82
CA ARG A 289 -11.23 -16.21 6.70
C ARG A 289 -11.87 -16.10 5.33
N TRP A 290 -11.12 -16.40 4.26
CA TRP A 290 -11.61 -16.37 2.88
C TRP A 290 -12.67 -17.48 2.65
N LEU A 291 -12.39 -18.71 3.12
CA LEU A 291 -13.34 -19.81 3.04
C LEU A 291 -14.65 -19.50 3.79
N TYR A 292 -14.54 -18.87 4.96
CA TYR A 292 -15.70 -18.45 5.75
C TYR A 292 -16.57 -17.43 5.01
N ASN A 293 -15.97 -16.45 4.33
CA ASN A 293 -16.71 -15.46 3.56
C ASN A 293 -17.27 -16.07 2.27
N GLN A 294 -16.48 -16.89 1.55
CA GLN A 294 -16.91 -17.55 0.32
C GLN A 294 -18.13 -18.47 0.55
N ALA A 295 -18.15 -19.23 1.63
CA ALA A 295 -19.27 -20.13 1.95
C ALA A 295 -20.60 -19.39 2.23
N ARG A 296 -20.61 -18.07 2.25
CA ARG A 296 -21.77 -17.21 2.49
C ARG A 296 -22.12 -16.32 1.28
N ALA A 297 -21.54 -16.65 0.11
CA ALA A 297 -21.80 -15.99 -1.17
C ALA A 297 -23.17 -16.36 -1.77
#